data_898dd15a6718c313596f291de4e237a0
#
_entry.id   898dd15a6718c313596f291de4e237a0
#
_cell.length_a   1.000
_cell.length_b   1.000
_cell.length_c   1.000
_cell.angle_alpha   90.00
_cell.angle_beta   90.00
_cell.angle_gamma   90.00
#
_symmetry.space_group_name_H-M   'P 1'
#
loop_
_entity.id
_entity.type
_entity.pdbx_description
1 polymer ?
#
loop_
_entity_poly.entity_id
_entity_poly.type
_entity_poly.pdbx_seq_one_letter_code
_entity_poly.pdbx_strand_id
1 'polypeptide(L)'
;MQYRLFILFVIVITMVSCAKKVEDPCINKSAKTVIKQNINNLICFESIDSYDLNYKNKDTILINGELFYPNIKRDYYDAVIMTHGSGGKRRYHKKYIELLVDMGLVVFQIDHYAARKIKYDKTFSKVSGITFMNDAYAALKLLKTNPKIRNVGYLGWSQGGVGPILSHFKSVNDLIPIRERFKSAVA
;
A
#
# COMPACT_ATOMS: atom_id res chain seq x y z
N MET A 1 -45.83 55.73 -18.60
CA MET A 1 -44.52 55.37 -18.06
C MET A 1 -44.57 53.89 -17.56
N GLN A 2 -44.11 52.95 -18.37
CA GLN A 2 -44.13 51.50 -18.00
C GLN A 2 -42.81 51.14 -17.45
N TYR A 3 -42.77 50.72 -16.18
CA TYR A 3 -41.59 50.14 -15.53
C TYR A 3 -41.51 48.64 -15.87
N ARG A 4 -40.54 48.25 -16.69
CA ARG A 4 -40.21 46.84 -16.95
C ARG A 4 -39.41 46.31 -15.76
N LEU A 5 -40.02 45.40 -15.02
CA LEU A 5 -39.39 44.65 -13.93
C LEU A 5 -38.45 43.58 -14.54
N PHE A 6 -37.15 43.79 -14.46
CA PHE A 6 -36.17 42.77 -14.81
C PHE A 6 -36.03 41.78 -13.63
N ILE A 7 -36.61 40.58 -13.79
CA ILE A 7 -36.38 39.48 -12.84
C ILE A 7 -35.04 38.84 -13.21
N LEU A 8 -34.04 39.07 -12.37
CA LEU A 8 -32.73 38.40 -12.45
C LEU A 8 -32.87 36.97 -11.89
N PHE A 9 -32.93 35.99 -12.76
CA PHE A 9 -32.80 34.57 -12.33
C PHE A 9 -31.35 34.31 -11.99
N VAL A 10 -31.02 34.26 -10.68
CA VAL A 10 -29.73 33.76 -10.19
C VAL A 10 -29.81 32.24 -10.18
N ILE A 11 -29.23 31.60 -11.18
CA ILE A 11 -29.04 30.14 -11.18
C ILE A 11 -27.88 29.82 -10.23
N VAL A 12 -28.21 29.41 -9.03
CA VAL A 12 -27.23 28.82 -8.08
C VAL A 12 -26.89 27.42 -8.57
N ILE A 13 -25.83 27.32 -9.37
CA ILE A 13 -25.25 25.99 -9.70
C ILE A 13 -24.54 25.49 -8.45
N THR A 14 -25.22 24.66 -7.69
CA THR A 14 -24.59 23.87 -6.62
C THR A 14 -23.64 22.87 -7.28
N MET A 15 -22.37 23.22 -7.33
CA MET A 15 -21.31 22.29 -7.68
C MET A 15 -21.24 21.23 -6.58
N VAL A 16 -22.00 20.17 -6.70
CA VAL A 16 -21.80 18.97 -5.89
C VAL A 16 -20.47 18.39 -6.32
N SER A 17 -19.41 18.79 -5.62
CA SER A 17 -18.11 18.14 -5.75
C SER A 17 -18.26 16.69 -5.31
N CYS A 18 -18.45 15.80 -6.28
CA CYS A 18 -18.41 14.36 -6.07
C CYS A 18 -16.96 13.98 -5.71
N ALA A 19 -16.56 14.25 -4.48
CA ALA A 19 -15.31 13.72 -3.96
C ALA A 19 -15.42 12.19 -4.01
N LYS A 20 -14.73 11.55 -4.96
CA LYS A 20 -14.67 10.09 -5.04
C LYS A 20 -14.29 9.56 -3.67
N LYS A 21 -15.21 8.81 -3.08
CA LYS A 21 -14.99 8.12 -1.81
C LYS A 21 -13.83 7.14 -2.01
N VAL A 22 -12.90 7.10 -1.07
CA VAL A 22 -11.88 6.06 -1.07
C VAL A 22 -12.59 4.76 -0.74
N GLU A 23 -12.64 3.85 -1.70
CA GLU A 23 -13.24 2.53 -1.51
C GLU A 23 -12.15 1.56 -1.05
N ASP A 24 -12.46 0.79 -0.02
CA ASP A 24 -11.63 -0.32 0.43
C ASP A 24 -12.01 -1.57 -0.35
N PRO A 25 -11.12 -2.07 -1.25
CA PRO A 25 -11.42 -3.23 -2.08
C PRO A 25 -11.47 -4.53 -1.27
N CYS A 26 -11.09 -4.52 0.01
CA CYS A 26 -11.12 -5.66 0.92
C CYS A 26 -12.35 -5.68 1.83
N ILE A 27 -13.18 -4.65 1.79
CA ILE A 27 -14.42 -4.62 2.55
C ILE A 27 -15.26 -5.87 2.22
N ASN A 28 -15.77 -6.58 3.19
CA ASN A 28 -16.51 -7.85 3.04
C ASN A 28 -15.67 -9.07 2.62
N LYS A 29 -14.33 -9.00 2.61
CA LYS A 29 -13.47 -10.17 2.44
C LYS A 29 -13.04 -10.70 3.81
N SER A 30 -13.14 -12.01 4.02
CA SER A 30 -12.57 -12.62 5.23
C SER A 30 -11.05 -12.68 5.12
N ALA A 31 -10.36 -12.55 6.24
CA ALA A 31 -8.91 -12.59 6.36
C ALA A 31 -8.26 -13.96 5.99
N LYS A 32 -9.04 -14.92 5.50
CA LYS A 32 -8.50 -16.16 4.97
C LYS A 32 -7.75 -15.86 3.68
N THR A 33 -6.46 -15.76 3.84
CA THR A 33 -5.44 -15.60 2.80
C THR A 33 -5.70 -16.56 1.65
N VAL A 34 -6.40 -16.10 0.65
CA VAL A 34 -6.50 -16.83 -0.60
C VAL A 34 -5.76 -16.02 -1.63
N ILE A 35 -4.51 -16.44 -1.93
CA ILE A 35 -3.86 -16.07 -3.18
C ILE A 35 -4.67 -16.75 -4.30
N LYS A 36 -5.90 -16.33 -4.51
CA LYS A 36 -6.58 -16.58 -5.76
C LYS A 36 -6.07 -15.52 -6.72
N GLN A 37 -5.40 -15.97 -7.78
CA GLN A 37 -5.19 -15.17 -8.97
C GLN A 37 -6.54 -14.64 -9.44
N ASN A 38 -6.93 -13.50 -8.88
CA ASN A 38 -8.07 -12.74 -9.39
C ASN A 38 -7.56 -11.96 -10.60
N ILE A 39 -8.43 -11.80 -11.58
CA ILE A 39 -8.24 -11.08 -12.84
C ILE A 39 -7.60 -9.68 -12.69
N ASN A 40 -7.46 -9.17 -11.46
CA ASN A 40 -6.97 -7.83 -11.13
C ASN A 40 -5.68 -7.79 -10.30
N ASN A 41 -4.93 -8.89 -10.16
CA ASN A 41 -3.67 -8.92 -9.35
C ASN A 41 -3.81 -8.43 -7.90
N LEU A 42 -5.02 -8.13 -7.43
CA LEU A 42 -5.30 -7.57 -6.11
C LEU A 42 -5.34 -8.67 -5.05
N ILE A 43 -4.60 -8.50 -3.99
CA ILE A 43 -4.54 -9.42 -2.84
C ILE A 43 -4.85 -8.64 -1.56
N CYS A 44 -5.76 -9.18 -0.74
CA CYS A 44 -6.04 -8.67 0.60
C CYS A 44 -5.32 -9.53 1.63
N PHE A 45 -4.70 -8.89 2.62
CA PHE A 45 -3.93 -9.56 3.67
C PHE A 45 -3.98 -8.78 4.99
N GLU A 46 -3.80 -9.49 6.10
CA GLU A 46 -3.78 -8.88 7.43
C GLU A 46 -2.45 -8.18 7.70
N SER A 47 -2.53 -7.00 8.31
CA SER A 47 -1.41 -6.24 8.86
C SER A 47 -1.70 -5.83 10.30
N ILE A 48 -0.68 -5.43 11.03
CA ILE A 48 -0.80 -4.82 12.36
C ILE A 48 -1.01 -3.32 12.16
N ASP A 49 -2.16 -2.82 12.62
CA ASP A 49 -2.48 -1.40 12.56
C ASP A 49 -1.89 -0.67 13.78
N SER A 50 -0.58 -0.41 13.74
CA SER A 50 0.13 0.28 14.79
C SER A 50 0.84 1.51 14.25
N TYR A 51 0.77 2.60 15.01
CA TYR A 51 1.47 3.85 14.72
C TYR A 51 2.92 3.85 15.22
N ASP A 52 3.22 3.05 16.23
CA ASP A 52 4.51 2.92 16.88
C ASP A 52 4.95 1.45 17.06
N LEU A 53 6.12 1.23 17.64
CA LEU A 53 6.65 -0.11 17.94
C LEU A 53 6.05 -0.72 19.22
N ASN A 54 5.13 -0.02 19.88
CA ASN A 54 4.48 -0.52 21.07
C ASN A 54 3.27 -1.37 20.72
N TYR A 55 3.49 -2.63 20.41
CA TYR A 55 2.45 -3.60 20.02
C TYR A 55 1.51 -4.02 21.17
N LYS A 56 1.30 -3.20 22.21
CA LYS A 56 0.39 -3.53 23.31
C LYS A 56 -1.06 -3.68 22.85
N ASN A 57 -1.48 -2.85 21.90
CA ASN A 57 -2.79 -2.96 21.25
C ASN A 57 -2.56 -3.44 19.81
N LYS A 58 -2.61 -4.75 19.63
CA LYS A 58 -2.40 -5.39 18.30
C LYS A 58 -3.70 -5.43 17.52
N ASP A 59 -4.22 -4.27 17.19
CA ASP A 59 -5.33 -4.22 16.24
C ASP A 59 -4.81 -4.71 14.89
N THR A 60 -5.58 -5.58 14.26
CA THR A 60 -5.32 -6.03 12.90
C THR A 60 -6.20 -5.29 11.93
N ILE A 61 -5.67 -5.02 10.76
CA ILE A 61 -6.38 -4.42 9.65
C ILE A 61 -6.19 -5.25 8.40
N LEU A 62 -7.26 -5.43 7.63
CA LEU A 62 -7.18 -6.07 6.32
C LEU A 62 -6.85 -5.02 5.29
N ILE A 63 -5.64 -5.07 4.75
CA ILE A 63 -5.16 -4.16 3.70
C ILE A 63 -5.00 -4.88 2.37
N ASN A 64 -4.68 -4.13 1.31
CA ASN A 64 -4.51 -4.69 -0.01
C ASN A 64 -3.18 -4.31 -0.66
N GLY A 65 -2.80 -5.10 -1.65
CA GLY A 65 -1.71 -4.81 -2.55
C GLY A 65 -1.96 -5.44 -3.92
N GLU A 66 -1.19 -5.00 -4.89
CA GLU A 66 -1.23 -5.50 -6.26
C GLU A 66 0.05 -6.28 -6.55
N LEU A 67 -0.09 -7.53 -7.03
CA LEU A 67 1.00 -8.45 -7.32
C LEU A 67 1.22 -8.56 -8.82
N PHE A 68 2.45 -8.32 -9.26
CA PHE A 68 2.87 -8.37 -10.66
C PHE A 68 3.97 -9.41 -10.84
N TYR A 69 3.78 -10.30 -11.79
CA TYR A 69 4.78 -11.29 -12.16
C TYR A 69 5.44 -10.94 -13.48
N PRO A 70 6.74 -11.24 -13.64
CA PRO A 70 7.40 -11.14 -14.93
C PRO A 70 6.83 -12.17 -15.91
N ASN A 71 6.83 -11.84 -17.19
CA ASN A 71 6.36 -12.75 -18.24
C ASN A 71 7.26 -13.97 -18.43
N ILE A 72 8.48 -13.94 -17.89
CA ILE A 72 9.45 -15.02 -17.98
C ILE A 72 9.16 -16.05 -16.89
N LYS A 73 8.87 -17.29 -17.26
CA LYS A 73 8.71 -18.39 -16.30
C LYS A 73 10.08 -18.80 -15.75
N ARG A 74 10.18 -18.89 -14.43
CA ARG A 74 11.37 -19.33 -13.69
C ARG A 74 10.94 -20.29 -12.58
N ASP A 75 11.87 -21.14 -12.15
CA ASP A 75 11.65 -22.00 -10.98
C ASP A 75 11.51 -21.17 -9.71
N TYR A 76 12.25 -20.06 -9.62
CA TYR A 76 12.27 -19.15 -8.50
C TYR A 76 12.33 -17.70 -8.96
N TYR A 77 11.81 -16.83 -8.11
CA TYR A 77 11.81 -15.38 -8.32
C TYR A 77 12.36 -14.67 -7.09
N ASP A 78 13.07 -13.61 -7.30
CA ASP A 78 13.23 -12.57 -6.30
C ASP A 78 12.08 -11.57 -6.43
N ALA A 79 11.71 -10.94 -5.31
CA ALA A 79 10.57 -10.03 -5.27
C ALA A 79 10.96 -8.67 -4.67
N VAL A 80 10.17 -7.66 -4.98
CA VAL A 80 10.26 -6.32 -4.39
C VAL A 80 8.91 -5.93 -3.85
N ILE A 81 8.85 -5.58 -2.56
CA ILE A 81 7.70 -4.91 -1.95
C ILE A 81 7.89 -3.41 -2.13
N MET A 82 6.86 -2.76 -2.68
CA MET A 82 6.85 -1.33 -2.95
C MET A 82 5.84 -0.61 -2.07
N THR A 83 6.28 0.48 -1.43
CA THR A 83 5.46 1.35 -0.60
C THR A 83 5.44 2.77 -1.15
N HIS A 84 4.26 3.39 -1.16
CA HIS A 84 4.06 4.74 -1.67
C HIS A 84 4.37 5.82 -0.62
N GLY A 85 4.49 7.06 -1.04
CA GLY A 85 4.64 8.21 -0.13
C GLY A 85 3.28 8.75 0.36
N SER A 86 3.31 9.92 1.03
CA SER A 86 2.14 10.60 1.63
C SER A 86 1.00 10.89 0.65
N GLY A 87 1.28 10.91 -0.63
CA GLY A 87 0.29 11.09 -1.70
C GLY A 87 -0.50 9.83 -2.07
N GLY A 88 -0.24 8.67 -1.47
CA GLY A 88 -0.82 7.40 -1.88
C GLY A 88 -0.16 6.84 -3.16
N LYS A 89 -0.78 5.82 -3.74
CA LYS A 89 -0.35 5.26 -5.03
C LYS A 89 -0.47 6.32 -6.13
N ARG A 90 0.58 6.48 -6.96
CA ARG A 90 0.66 7.46 -8.03
C ARG A 90 1.03 6.82 -9.36
N ARG A 91 0.69 7.52 -10.45
CA ARG A 91 0.92 7.04 -11.82
C ARG A 91 2.40 6.70 -12.10
N TYR A 92 3.35 7.42 -11.49
CA TYR A 92 4.78 7.15 -11.70
C TYR A 92 5.21 5.78 -11.14
N HIS A 93 4.56 5.25 -10.11
CA HIS A 93 4.87 3.92 -9.57
C HIS A 93 4.74 2.83 -10.65
N LYS A 94 3.79 3.00 -11.59
CA LYS A 94 3.58 2.05 -12.68
C LYS A 94 4.85 1.84 -13.51
N LYS A 95 5.59 2.93 -13.80
CA LYS A 95 6.86 2.85 -14.54
C LYS A 95 7.93 2.05 -13.80
N TYR A 96 7.99 2.19 -12.47
CA TYR A 96 8.92 1.38 -11.65
C TYR A 96 8.48 -0.08 -11.58
N ILE A 97 7.17 -0.35 -11.49
CA ILE A 97 6.64 -1.72 -11.55
C ILE A 97 7.04 -2.37 -12.87
N GLU A 98 6.77 -1.71 -14.00
CA GLU A 98 7.13 -2.19 -15.32
C GLU A 98 8.65 -2.48 -15.42
N LEU A 99 9.50 -1.53 -15.01
CA LEU A 99 10.95 -1.71 -15.00
C LEU A 99 11.40 -2.93 -14.18
N LEU A 100 10.91 -3.07 -12.96
CA LEU A 100 11.30 -4.18 -12.06
C LEU A 100 10.80 -5.54 -12.60
N VAL A 101 9.59 -5.56 -13.14
CA VAL A 101 9.01 -6.76 -13.78
C VAL A 101 9.82 -7.16 -15.03
N ASP A 102 10.25 -6.20 -15.86
CA ASP A 102 11.09 -6.43 -17.02
C ASP A 102 12.49 -6.95 -16.63
N MET A 103 13.00 -6.56 -15.45
CA MET A 103 14.21 -7.14 -14.86
C MET A 103 14.01 -8.57 -14.32
N GLY A 104 12.80 -9.10 -14.38
CA GLY A 104 12.46 -10.46 -13.94
C GLY A 104 12.11 -10.58 -12.46
N LEU A 105 11.80 -9.48 -11.79
CA LEU A 105 11.39 -9.46 -10.39
C LEU A 105 9.86 -9.55 -10.26
N VAL A 106 9.40 -10.23 -9.22
CA VAL A 106 8.01 -10.12 -8.78
C VAL A 106 7.86 -8.82 -8.01
N VAL A 107 6.83 -8.04 -8.29
CA VAL A 107 6.58 -6.77 -7.60
C VAL A 107 5.27 -6.85 -6.85
N PHE A 108 5.28 -6.45 -5.58
CA PHE A 108 4.08 -6.32 -4.75
C PHE A 108 3.94 -4.88 -4.26
N GLN A 109 3.01 -4.14 -4.86
CA GLN A 109 2.72 -2.76 -4.46
C GLN A 109 1.61 -2.72 -3.42
N ILE A 110 1.92 -2.25 -2.21
CA ILE A 110 0.95 -2.10 -1.11
C ILE A 110 0.16 -0.80 -1.25
N ASP A 111 -1.13 -0.86 -0.91
CA ASP A 111 -1.96 0.31 -0.65
C ASP A 111 -2.18 0.47 0.86
N HIS A 112 -1.40 1.35 1.48
CA HIS A 112 -1.48 1.60 2.91
C HIS A 112 -2.71 2.43 3.32
N TYR A 113 -3.40 3.06 2.36
CA TYR A 113 -4.38 4.10 2.62
C TYR A 113 -5.82 3.65 2.45
N ALA A 114 -6.12 2.79 1.48
CA ALA A 114 -7.50 2.44 1.14
C ALA A 114 -8.28 1.89 2.35
N ALA A 115 -7.75 0.89 3.05
CA ALA A 115 -8.38 0.30 4.23
C ALA A 115 -8.53 1.29 5.39
N ARG A 116 -7.59 2.24 5.51
CA ARG A 116 -7.61 3.30 6.52
C ARG A 116 -8.44 4.52 6.10
N LYS A 117 -9.08 4.48 4.93
CA LYS A 117 -9.91 5.56 4.35
C LYS A 117 -9.14 6.89 4.22
N ILE A 118 -7.84 6.81 4.00
CA ILE A 118 -6.94 7.95 3.81
C ILE A 118 -6.82 8.22 2.33
N LYS A 119 -7.06 9.47 1.92
CA LYS A 119 -6.84 9.92 0.55
C LYS A 119 -5.44 10.53 0.37
N TYR A 120 -4.99 11.24 1.40
CA TYR A 120 -3.74 11.96 1.42
C TYR A 120 -3.33 12.32 2.84
N ASP A 121 -2.04 12.21 3.17
CA ASP A 121 -1.50 12.53 4.50
C ASP A 121 -0.41 13.62 4.42
N LYS A 122 -0.82 14.88 4.27
CA LYS A 122 0.10 16.04 4.18
C LYS A 122 0.98 16.21 5.41
N THR A 123 0.45 15.87 6.55
CA THR A 123 1.06 16.16 7.85
C THR A 123 1.87 14.98 8.39
N PHE A 124 1.86 13.84 7.67
CA PHE A 124 2.46 12.58 8.12
C PHE A 124 1.93 12.11 9.49
N SER A 125 0.69 12.50 9.83
CA SER A 125 0.10 12.25 11.14
C SER A 125 -0.92 11.12 11.16
N LYS A 126 -1.40 10.69 9.99
CA LYS A 126 -2.42 9.64 9.89
C LYS A 126 -1.84 8.24 9.92
N VAL A 127 -0.66 8.08 9.36
CA VAL A 127 0.15 6.85 9.39
C VAL A 127 1.61 7.21 9.61
N SER A 128 2.32 6.37 10.35
CA SER A 128 3.75 6.55 10.62
C SER A 128 4.61 5.69 9.68
N GLY A 129 5.92 5.90 9.71
CA GLY A 129 6.87 5.00 9.08
C GLY A 129 6.80 3.57 9.63
N ILE A 130 6.42 3.42 10.90
CA ILE A 130 6.17 2.10 11.54
C ILE A 130 4.96 1.41 10.92
N THR A 131 3.88 2.15 10.66
CA THR A 131 2.69 1.60 9.96
C THR A 131 3.07 1.06 8.57
N PHE A 132 3.84 1.83 7.79
CA PHE A 132 4.34 1.37 6.49
C PHE A 132 5.22 0.13 6.61
N MET A 133 6.08 0.08 7.62
CA MET A 133 6.95 -1.05 7.88
C MET A 133 6.17 -2.30 8.29
N ASN A 134 5.18 -2.19 9.18
CA ASN A 134 4.32 -3.30 9.58
C ASN A 134 3.60 -3.92 8.38
N ASP A 135 3.02 -3.07 7.54
CA ASP A 135 2.35 -3.51 6.31
C ASP A 135 3.32 -4.23 5.37
N ALA A 136 4.55 -3.71 5.24
CA ALA A 136 5.57 -4.34 4.41
C ALA A 136 6.06 -5.70 4.97
N TYR A 137 6.21 -5.83 6.29
CA TYR A 137 6.52 -7.11 6.92
C TYR A 137 5.37 -8.12 6.81
N ALA A 138 4.12 -7.68 6.92
CA ALA A 138 2.96 -8.53 6.67
C ALA A 138 2.94 -9.04 5.21
N ALA A 139 3.25 -8.17 4.26
CA ALA A 139 3.39 -8.53 2.86
C ALA A 139 4.59 -9.48 2.63
N LEU A 140 5.72 -9.27 3.32
CA LEU A 140 6.87 -10.17 3.27
C LEU A 140 6.48 -11.58 3.73
N LYS A 141 5.79 -11.69 4.87
CA LYS A 141 5.27 -12.96 5.37
C LYS A 141 4.34 -13.63 4.35
N LEU A 142 3.44 -12.85 3.74
CA LEU A 142 2.55 -13.32 2.68
C LEU A 142 3.34 -13.86 1.48
N LEU A 143 4.28 -13.09 0.94
CA LEU A 143 5.06 -13.51 -0.22
C LEU A 143 5.87 -14.78 0.06
N LYS A 144 6.40 -14.93 1.27
CA LYS A 144 7.17 -16.11 1.69
C LYS A 144 6.33 -17.38 1.85
N THR A 145 4.99 -17.29 1.80
CA THR A 145 4.15 -18.50 1.69
C THR A 145 4.26 -19.16 0.31
N ASN A 146 4.72 -18.44 -0.71
CA ASN A 146 4.99 -19.00 -2.02
C ASN A 146 6.45 -19.53 -2.06
N PRO A 147 6.67 -20.86 -2.17
CA PRO A 147 8.01 -21.44 -2.17
C PRO A 147 8.88 -21.00 -3.35
N LYS A 148 8.27 -20.45 -4.39
CA LYS A 148 9.00 -19.89 -5.54
C LYS A 148 9.58 -18.50 -5.28
N ILE A 149 9.21 -17.80 -4.20
CA ILE A 149 9.79 -16.52 -3.81
C ILE A 149 10.98 -16.74 -2.88
N ARG A 150 12.20 -16.41 -3.34
CA ARG A 150 13.43 -16.60 -2.57
C ARG A 150 13.80 -15.38 -1.75
N ASN A 151 14.24 -14.32 -2.39
CA ASN A 151 14.64 -13.08 -1.73
C ASN A 151 13.57 -12.02 -1.94
N VAL A 152 13.40 -11.15 -0.93
CA VAL A 152 12.47 -10.02 -1.01
C VAL A 152 13.21 -8.75 -0.62
N GLY A 153 13.21 -7.78 -1.53
CA GLY A 153 13.66 -6.42 -1.29
C GLY A 153 12.51 -5.52 -0.85
N TYR A 154 12.85 -4.39 -0.23
CA TYR A 154 11.91 -3.36 0.21
C TYR A 154 12.26 -2.03 -0.43
N LEU A 155 11.33 -1.43 -1.19
CA LEU A 155 11.49 -0.15 -1.87
C LEU A 155 10.39 0.82 -1.43
N GLY A 156 10.76 2.02 -1.01
CA GLY A 156 9.80 3.02 -0.56
C GLY A 156 10.14 4.44 -1.01
N TRP A 157 9.11 5.27 -1.14
CA TRP A 157 9.23 6.67 -1.52
C TRP A 157 8.77 7.61 -0.42
N SER A 158 9.55 8.68 -0.16
CA SER A 158 9.18 9.75 0.78
C SER A 158 8.75 9.18 2.14
N GLN A 159 7.53 9.42 2.61
CA GLN A 159 7.00 8.84 3.86
C GLN A 159 7.11 7.31 3.88
N GLY A 160 6.83 6.64 2.76
CA GLY A 160 7.00 5.19 2.62
C GLY A 160 8.46 4.74 2.64
N GLY A 161 9.42 5.63 2.38
CA GLY A 161 10.87 5.38 2.48
C GLY A 161 11.36 5.20 3.91
N VAL A 162 10.61 5.68 4.91
CA VAL A 162 10.97 5.50 6.33
C VAL A 162 10.98 4.01 6.71
N GLY A 163 10.05 3.22 6.21
CA GLY A 163 9.98 1.78 6.49
C GLY A 163 11.24 1.02 6.06
N PRO A 164 11.73 1.15 4.80
CA PRO A 164 13.00 0.56 4.37
C PRO A 164 14.18 0.96 5.26
N ILE A 165 14.31 2.24 5.64
CA ILE A 165 15.37 2.71 6.53
C ILE A 165 15.28 1.99 7.88
N LEU A 166 14.11 1.98 8.50
CA LEU A 166 13.89 1.35 9.80
C LEU A 166 14.19 -0.16 9.77
N SER A 167 13.89 -0.84 8.66
CA SER A 167 14.13 -2.28 8.50
C SER A 167 15.62 -2.68 8.50
N HIS A 168 16.55 -1.71 8.43
CA HIS A 168 17.99 -1.95 8.55
C HIS A 168 18.47 -2.02 10.00
N PHE A 169 17.72 -1.43 10.94
CA PHE A 169 18.15 -1.40 12.33
C PHE A 169 17.81 -2.71 13.05
N LYS A 170 18.84 -3.39 13.59
CA LYS A 170 18.64 -4.61 14.35
C LYS A 170 17.67 -4.43 15.52
N SER A 171 17.80 -3.33 16.26
CA SER A 171 16.94 -3.00 17.40
C SER A 171 15.46 -2.89 17.01
N VAL A 172 15.16 -2.40 15.81
CA VAL A 172 13.80 -2.34 15.28
C VAL A 172 13.33 -3.74 14.85
N ASN A 173 14.18 -4.46 14.14
CA ASN A 173 13.88 -5.82 13.68
C ASN A 173 13.59 -6.81 14.81
N ASP A 174 14.27 -6.66 15.95
CA ASP A 174 14.06 -7.53 17.13
C ASP A 174 12.66 -7.32 17.75
N LEU A 175 12.02 -6.19 17.51
CA LEU A 175 10.65 -5.90 17.97
C LEU A 175 9.57 -6.40 17.01
N ILE A 176 9.91 -6.67 15.73
CA ILE A 176 8.95 -7.14 14.74
C ILE A 176 8.62 -8.62 14.98
N PRO A 177 7.35 -8.98 15.21
CA PRO A 177 6.94 -10.35 15.54
C PRO A 177 6.87 -11.28 14.30
N ILE A 178 7.76 -11.07 13.34
CA ILE A 178 7.88 -11.80 12.08
C ILE A 178 9.34 -12.23 11.93
N ARG A 179 9.59 -13.48 11.59
CA ARG A 179 10.97 -14.04 11.48
C ARG A 179 11.65 -13.65 10.18
N GLU A 180 10.89 -13.51 9.11
CA GLU A 180 11.38 -13.14 7.79
C GLU A 180 12.02 -11.76 7.83
N ARG A 181 13.08 -11.59 7.04
CA ARG A 181 13.78 -10.30 6.90
C ARG A 181 13.97 -9.95 5.43
N PHE A 182 13.94 -8.66 5.15
CA PHE A 182 14.27 -8.15 3.82
C PHE A 182 15.73 -8.42 3.49
N LYS A 183 16.00 -8.82 2.26
CA LYS A 183 17.36 -9.07 1.77
C LYS A 183 18.08 -7.76 1.42
N SER A 184 17.33 -6.76 1.00
CA SER A 184 17.79 -5.41 0.68
C SER A 184 16.66 -4.41 0.94
N ALA A 185 17.00 -3.15 1.20
CA ALA A 185 16.03 -2.09 1.31
C ALA A 185 16.58 -0.78 0.73
N VAL A 186 15.72 -0.02 0.06
CA VAL A 186 16.02 1.24 -0.62
C VAL A 186 14.93 2.26 -0.31
N ALA A 187 15.34 3.49 0.04
CA ALA A 187 14.45 4.61 0.37
C ALA A 187 14.71 5.79 -0.58
#